data_3c77d696150464743b4ba8512a17cc81
#
_entry.id   3c77d696150464743b4ba8512a17cc81
#
_cell.length_a   1.000
_cell.length_b   1.000
_cell.length_c   1.000
_cell.angle_alpha   90.00
_cell.angle_beta   90.00
_cell.angle_gamma   90.00
#
_symmetry.space_group_name_H-M   'P 1'
#
loop_
_entity.id
_entity.type
_entity.pdbx_description
1 polymer ?
#
loop_
_entity_poly.entity_id
_entity_poly.type
_entity_poly.pdbx_seq_one_letter_code
_entity_poly.pdbx_strand_id
1 'polypeptide(L)'
;MAGFFFALMTFFVRMSGDLPTMQKAFFRNAVAAVAAVILLAKSDEGFKIKKDSWKGLFLRSFFGTTGLICNFYAVDHLAIADANILNKLSPFFAIIMSYFVLKEKANRTEWLCVVTAFIGAVFVVKPSMNVQFFNAMIGVIGGFGAGVAYTFVRKLGKQGERGPVIVMCFSVFSCIVTAPFLFAGAKPMSAYQIVMLLLAGAAATGGQLSITKAYTKAPAKEISVFDYSQVVFAALLGFVFLQQIPDYLSVIGYVIIIGSAIFKWNYNLRYEEKV
;
A
#
# COMPACT_ATOMS: atom_id res chain seq x y z
N MET A 1 -0.62 11.69 3.96
CA MET A 1 0.65 11.18 4.54
C MET A 1 1.00 9.79 4.00
N ALA A 2 0.15 8.76 4.09
CA ALA A 2 0.50 7.42 3.59
C ALA A 2 0.97 7.41 2.13
N GLY A 3 0.24 8.07 1.23
CA GLY A 3 0.60 8.16 -0.19
C GLY A 3 1.98 8.78 -0.44
N PHE A 4 2.34 9.80 0.30
CA PHE A 4 3.67 10.42 0.23
C PHE A 4 4.79 9.46 0.64
N PHE A 5 4.62 8.81 1.80
CA PHE A 5 5.61 7.85 2.29
C PHE A 5 5.77 6.63 1.37
N PHE A 6 4.67 6.12 0.79
CA PHE A 6 4.77 5.03 -0.18
C PHE A 6 5.39 5.47 -1.51
N ALA A 7 5.19 6.72 -1.93
CA ALA A 7 5.90 7.27 -3.08
C ALA A 7 7.40 7.38 -2.82
N LEU A 8 7.81 7.90 -1.65
CA LEU A 8 9.21 7.92 -1.21
C LEU A 8 9.82 6.52 -1.15
N MET A 9 9.08 5.56 -0.58
CA MET A 9 9.53 4.17 -0.54
C MET A 9 9.82 3.65 -1.96
N THR A 10 8.89 3.84 -2.89
CA THR A 10 9.06 3.40 -4.28
C THR A 10 10.25 4.09 -4.95
N PHE A 11 10.45 5.38 -4.68
CA PHE A 11 11.58 6.14 -5.16
C PHE A 11 12.91 5.55 -4.67
N PHE A 12 13.08 5.32 -3.37
CA PHE A 12 14.30 4.73 -2.82
C PHE A 12 14.53 3.30 -3.27
N VAL A 13 13.47 2.48 -3.41
CA VAL A 13 13.56 1.14 -4.00
C VAL A 13 14.08 1.21 -5.43
N ARG A 14 13.65 2.19 -6.23
CA ARG A 14 14.17 2.40 -7.58
C ARG A 14 15.64 2.80 -7.56
N MET A 15 16.03 3.70 -6.65
CA MET A 15 17.42 4.14 -6.50
C MET A 15 18.36 3.03 -6.02
N SER A 16 17.85 1.98 -5.38
CA SER A 16 18.67 0.81 -4.98
C SER A 16 19.14 -0.07 -6.16
N GLY A 17 18.67 0.22 -7.39
CA GLY A 17 19.12 -0.44 -8.61
C GLY A 17 18.66 -1.89 -8.74
N ASP A 18 19.44 -2.70 -9.45
CA ASP A 18 19.10 -4.08 -9.86
C ASP A 18 19.43 -5.08 -8.74
N LEU A 19 18.59 -5.13 -7.71
CA LEU A 19 18.60 -6.14 -6.67
C LEU A 19 17.37 -7.05 -6.80
N PRO A 20 17.45 -8.33 -6.39
CA PRO A 20 16.29 -9.22 -6.35
C PRO A 20 15.13 -8.62 -5.56
N THR A 21 13.94 -8.70 -6.11
CA THR A 21 12.75 -8.06 -5.54
C THR A 21 12.40 -8.58 -4.15
N MET A 22 12.63 -9.88 -3.90
CA MET A 22 12.45 -10.47 -2.57
C MET A 22 13.45 -9.93 -1.54
N GLN A 23 14.69 -9.64 -1.97
CA GLN A 23 15.70 -9.01 -1.14
C GLN A 23 15.28 -7.58 -0.75
N LYS A 24 14.81 -6.79 -1.71
CA LYS A 24 14.23 -5.45 -1.45
C LYS A 24 13.05 -5.53 -0.48
N ALA A 25 12.15 -6.51 -0.68
CA ALA A 25 11.00 -6.74 0.18
C ALA A 25 11.38 -7.09 1.63
N PHE A 26 12.37 -7.97 1.78
CA PHE A 26 12.88 -8.35 3.10
C PHE A 26 13.42 -7.13 3.86
N PHE A 27 14.35 -6.38 3.27
CA PHE A 27 14.95 -5.21 3.93
C PHE A 27 13.90 -4.16 4.30
N ARG A 28 12.97 -3.87 3.40
CA ARG A 28 11.85 -2.98 3.68
C ARG A 28 11.04 -3.41 4.91
N ASN A 29 10.69 -4.69 4.98
CA ASN A 29 9.87 -5.20 6.08
C ASN A 29 10.70 -5.37 7.37
N ALA A 30 12.00 -5.70 7.28
CA ALA A 30 12.90 -5.78 8.43
C ALA A 30 13.01 -4.42 9.14
N VAL A 31 13.21 -3.33 8.41
CA VAL A 31 13.22 -1.97 8.99
C VAL A 31 11.87 -1.64 9.64
N ALA A 32 10.77 -1.97 8.98
CA ALA A 32 9.43 -1.73 9.54
C ALA A 32 9.16 -2.58 10.79
N ALA A 33 9.65 -3.82 10.83
CA ALA A 33 9.55 -4.69 12.01
C ALA A 33 10.33 -4.11 13.18
N VAL A 34 11.60 -3.72 12.95
CA VAL A 34 12.45 -3.10 13.99
C VAL A 34 11.80 -1.82 14.53
N ALA A 35 11.32 -0.94 13.65
CA ALA A 35 10.65 0.29 14.06
C ALA A 35 9.39 0.01 14.89
N ALA A 36 8.55 -0.95 14.47
CA ALA A 36 7.35 -1.33 15.20
C ALA A 36 7.69 -1.95 16.57
N VAL A 37 8.74 -2.77 16.66
CA VAL A 37 9.25 -3.34 17.92
C VAL A 37 9.71 -2.23 18.86
N ILE A 38 10.47 -1.25 18.38
CA ILE A 38 10.91 -0.10 19.19
C ILE A 38 9.73 0.71 19.71
N LEU A 39 8.71 0.96 18.85
CA LEU A 39 7.49 1.67 19.27
C LEU A 39 6.74 0.93 20.36
N LEU A 40 6.65 -0.40 20.25
CA LEU A 40 5.97 -1.23 21.25
C LEU A 40 6.76 -1.32 22.55
N ALA A 41 8.08 -1.47 22.47
CA ALA A 41 8.95 -1.50 23.65
C ALA A 41 8.89 -0.20 24.47
N LYS A 42 8.64 0.94 23.82
CA LYS A 42 8.47 2.26 24.46
C LYS A 42 7.05 2.55 24.93
N SER A 43 6.08 1.68 24.61
CA SER A 43 4.69 1.87 25.01
C SER A 43 4.39 1.19 26.35
N ASP A 44 3.51 1.77 27.15
CA ASP A 44 3.15 1.24 28.48
C ASP A 44 2.55 -0.19 28.43
N GLU A 45 1.85 -0.52 27.33
CA GLU A 45 1.25 -1.84 27.13
C GLU A 45 2.24 -2.87 26.52
N GLY A 46 3.43 -2.45 26.07
CA GLY A 46 4.46 -3.31 25.50
C GLY A 46 3.93 -4.15 24.33
N PHE A 47 4.25 -5.44 24.33
CA PHE A 47 3.88 -6.40 23.27
C PHE A 47 2.53 -7.10 23.49
N LYS A 48 1.67 -6.59 24.36
CA LYS A 48 0.37 -7.20 24.60
C LYS A 48 -0.48 -7.21 23.33
N ILE A 49 -1.01 -8.37 22.98
CA ILE A 49 -1.93 -8.61 21.87
C ILE A 49 -3.28 -9.03 22.44
N LYS A 50 -4.38 -8.46 21.96
CA LYS A 50 -5.73 -8.85 22.39
C LYS A 50 -6.04 -10.26 21.89
N LYS A 51 -6.63 -11.09 22.77
CA LYS A 51 -6.94 -12.50 22.45
C LYS A 51 -7.78 -12.65 21.17
N ASP A 52 -8.75 -11.77 20.96
CA ASP A 52 -9.64 -11.82 19.80
C ASP A 52 -8.99 -11.29 18.50
N SER A 53 -7.80 -10.68 18.58
CA SER A 53 -7.10 -10.10 17.43
C SER A 53 -6.27 -11.12 16.65
N TRP A 54 -5.90 -12.27 17.22
CA TRP A 54 -4.95 -13.20 16.59
C TRP A 54 -5.37 -13.66 15.20
N LYS A 55 -6.64 -14.04 15.03
CA LYS A 55 -7.15 -14.42 13.71
C LYS A 55 -7.09 -13.29 12.71
N GLY A 56 -7.44 -12.07 13.13
CA GLY A 56 -7.36 -10.87 12.30
C GLY A 56 -5.93 -10.52 11.92
N LEU A 57 -4.99 -10.57 12.86
CA LEU A 57 -3.56 -10.34 12.65
C LEU A 57 -2.95 -11.35 11.69
N PHE A 58 -3.28 -12.64 11.84
CA PHE A 58 -2.82 -13.68 10.92
C PHE A 58 -3.35 -13.43 9.49
N LEU A 59 -4.66 -13.21 9.32
CA LEU A 59 -5.27 -12.97 8.02
C LEU A 59 -4.75 -11.68 7.38
N ARG A 60 -4.57 -10.60 8.17
CA ARG A 60 -3.91 -9.36 7.72
C ARG A 60 -2.50 -9.64 7.20
N SER A 61 -1.71 -10.41 7.94
CA SER A 61 -0.33 -10.71 7.58
C SER A 61 -0.26 -11.64 6.36
N PHE A 62 -1.08 -12.68 6.33
CA PHE A 62 -1.13 -13.63 5.23
C PHE A 62 -1.53 -12.94 3.91
N PHE A 63 -2.70 -12.28 3.87
CA PHE A 63 -3.15 -11.61 2.65
C PHE A 63 -2.26 -10.44 2.27
N GLY A 64 -1.73 -9.70 3.24
CA GLY A 64 -0.80 -8.60 2.99
C GLY A 64 0.52 -9.08 2.39
N THR A 65 1.08 -10.19 2.88
CA THR A 65 2.32 -10.76 2.35
C THR A 65 2.10 -11.42 0.99
N THR A 66 1.00 -12.17 0.82
CA THR A 66 0.61 -12.72 -0.48
C THR A 66 0.44 -11.60 -1.51
N GLY A 67 -0.29 -10.53 -1.15
CA GLY A 67 -0.45 -9.35 -1.99
C GLY A 67 0.87 -8.70 -2.38
N LEU A 68 1.80 -8.58 -1.43
CA LEU A 68 3.14 -8.06 -1.68
C LEU A 68 3.93 -8.92 -2.67
N ILE A 69 3.98 -10.24 -2.47
CA ILE A 69 4.71 -11.19 -3.32
C ILE A 69 4.13 -11.19 -4.74
N CYS A 70 2.81 -11.26 -4.87
CA CYS A 70 2.14 -11.24 -6.17
C CYS A 70 2.36 -9.91 -6.91
N ASN A 71 2.34 -8.78 -6.19
CA ASN A 71 2.64 -7.48 -6.78
C ASN A 71 4.10 -7.41 -7.26
N PHE A 72 5.04 -7.95 -6.50
CA PHE A 72 6.44 -7.99 -6.91
C PHE A 72 6.67 -8.93 -8.09
N TYR A 73 6.02 -10.08 -8.11
CA TYR A 73 6.03 -10.95 -9.30
C TYR A 73 5.51 -10.21 -10.55
N ALA A 74 4.41 -9.47 -10.40
CA ALA A 74 3.86 -8.68 -11.49
C ALA A 74 4.85 -7.61 -11.99
N VAL A 75 5.57 -6.92 -11.09
CA VAL A 75 6.60 -5.92 -11.42
C VAL A 75 7.78 -6.54 -12.18
N ASP A 76 8.13 -7.79 -11.87
CA ASP A 76 9.24 -8.49 -12.53
C ASP A 76 8.86 -9.03 -13.93
N HIS A 77 7.56 -9.27 -14.21
CA HIS A 77 7.09 -9.93 -15.44
C HIS A 77 6.20 -9.06 -16.33
N LEU A 78 5.77 -7.89 -15.89
CA LEU A 78 4.97 -6.94 -16.65
C LEU A 78 5.70 -5.61 -16.80
N ALA A 79 5.22 -4.76 -17.69
CA ALA A 79 5.61 -3.36 -17.65
C ALA A 79 5.27 -2.78 -16.28
N ILE A 80 6.17 -1.97 -15.70
CA ILE A 80 6.02 -1.39 -14.36
C ILE A 80 4.68 -0.63 -14.23
N ALA A 81 4.27 0.04 -15.31
CA ALA A 81 3.00 0.73 -15.39
C ALA A 81 1.81 -0.24 -15.19
N ASP A 82 1.82 -1.38 -15.88
CA ASP A 82 0.74 -2.38 -15.80
C ASP A 82 0.67 -3.00 -14.42
N ALA A 83 1.80 -3.39 -13.83
CA ALA A 83 1.87 -3.93 -12.48
C ALA A 83 1.35 -2.93 -11.43
N ASN A 84 1.72 -1.65 -11.56
CA ASN A 84 1.27 -0.59 -10.65
C ASN A 84 -0.24 -0.36 -10.73
N ILE A 85 -0.83 -0.32 -11.94
CA ILE A 85 -2.28 -0.09 -12.07
C ILE A 85 -3.08 -1.30 -11.54
N LEU A 86 -2.59 -2.52 -11.72
CA LEU A 86 -3.22 -3.72 -11.15
C LEU A 86 -3.22 -3.66 -9.61
N ASN A 87 -2.12 -3.22 -8.99
CA ASN A 87 -2.08 -3.00 -7.55
C ASN A 87 -3.06 -1.92 -7.08
N LYS A 88 -3.30 -0.89 -7.89
CA LYS A 88 -4.29 0.18 -7.62
C LYS A 88 -5.75 -0.29 -7.70
N LEU A 89 -6.02 -1.56 -7.98
CA LEU A 89 -7.32 -2.18 -7.76
C LEU A 89 -7.60 -2.47 -6.27
N SER A 90 -6.59 -2.41 -5.40
CA SER A 90 -6.75 -2.70 -3.96
C SER A 90 -7.82 -1.87 -3.24
N PRO A 91 -8.05 -0.56 -3.52
CA PRO A 91 -9.17 0.19 -2.96
C PRO A 91 -10.55 -0.39 -3.28
N PHE A 92 -10.76 -0.89 -4.51
CA PHE A 92 -12.01 -1.54 -4.89
C PHE A 92 -12.24 -2.81 -4.07
N PHE A 93 -11.22 -3.66 -3.99
CA PHE A 93 -11.30 -4.89 -3.20
C PHE A 93 -11.47 -4.60 -1.71
N ALA A 94 -10.85 -3.54 -1.17
CA ALA A 94 -11.06 -3.14 0.22
C ALA A 94 -12.50 -2.75 0.51
N ILE A 95 -13.17 -1.99 -0.39
CA ILE A 95 -14.58 -1.63 -0.25
C ILE A 95 -15.48 -2.87 -0.33
N ILE A 96 -15.25 -3.74 -1.32
CA ILE A 96 -16.02 -4.97 -1.50
C ILE A 96 -15.88 -5.87 -0.28
N MET A 97 -14.64 -6.12 0.16
CA MET A 97 -14.38 -7.00 1.31
C MET A 97 -14.87 -6.41 2.63
N SER A 98 -14.85 -5.08 2.79
CA SER A 98 -15.45 -4.41 3.95
C SER A 98 -16.96 -4.66 4.04
N TYR A 99 -17.66 -4.77 2.91
CA TYR A 99 -19.07 -5.17 2.93
C TYR A 99 -19.25 -6.60 3.47
N PHE A 100 -18.46 -7.57 2.99
CA PHE A 100 -18.60 -8.96 3.42
C PHE A 100 -18.16 -9.20 4.87
N VAL A 101 -17.02 -8.61 5.28
CA VAL A 101 -16.38 -8.86 6.58
C VAL A 101 -16.95 -7.97 7.69
N LEU A 102 -17.29 -6.71 7.39
CA LEU A 102 -17.66 -5.68 8.36
C LEU A 102 -19.08 -5.15 8.18
N LYS A 103 -19.76 -5.55 7.11
CA LYS A 103 -21.09 -5.06 6.71
C LYS A 103 -21.12 -3.54 6.43
N GLU A 104 -19.98 -2.95 6.11
CA GLU A 104 -19.86 -1.53 5.75
C GLU A 104 -20.24 -1.35 4.27
N LYS A 105 -21.40 -0.73 4.01
CA LYS A 105 -21.87 -0.47 2.65
C LYS A 105 -21.31 0.86 2.12
N ALA A 106 -20.84 0.86 0.89
CA ALA A 106 -20.52 2.07 0.16
C ALA A 106 -21.74 2.55 -0.66
N ASN A 107 -21.97 3.85 -0.68
CA ASN A 107 -23.03 4.47 -1.49
C ASN A 107 -22.52 4.76 -2.93
N ARG A 108 -23.45 5.21 -3.81
CA ARG A 108 -23.12 5.51 -5.21
C ARG A 108 -22.04 6.59 -5.36
N THR A 109 -22.08 7.63 -4.53
CA THR A 109 -21.10 8.73 -4.55
C THR A 109 -19.71 8.25 -4.18
N GLU A 110 -19.60 7.37 -3.18
CA GLU A 110 -18.33 6.79 -2.73
C GLU A 110 -17.72 5.91 -3.83
N TRP A 111 -18.52 5.08 -4.49
CA TRP A 111 -18.09 4.31 -5.66
C TRP A 111 -17.62 5.22 -6.80
N LEU A 112 -18.39 6.27 -7.11
CA LEU A 112 -18.04 7.22 -8.16
C LEU A 112 -16.68 7.87 -7.91
N CYS A 113 -16.41 8.33 -6.68
CA CYS A 113 -15.12 8.93 -6.32
C CYS A 113 -13.94 7.97 -6.55
N VAL A 114 -14.09 6.70 -6.13
CA VAL A 114 -13.02 5.71 -6.28
C VAL A 114 -12.79 5.36 -7.76
N VAL A 115 -13.86 5.16 -8.53
CA VAL A 115 -13.77 4.90 -9.98
C VAL A 115 -13.14 6.08 -10.72
N THR A 116 -13.55 7.30 -10.41
CA THR A 116 -12.99 8.51 -11.04
C THR A 116 -11.50 8.67 -10.72
N ALA A 117 -11.10 8.47 -9.45
CA ALA A 117 -9.70 8.52 -9.06
C ALA A 117 -8.87 7.42 -9.74
N PHE A 118 -9.43 6.23 -9.91
CA PHE A 118 -8.79 5.14 -10.66
C PHE A 118 -8.59 5.49 -12.14
N ILE A 119 -9.60 6.07 -12.79
CA ILE A 119 -9.48 6.56 -14.17
C ILE A 119 -8.34 7.59 -14.27
N GLY A 120 -8.28 8.54 -13.33
CA GLY A 120 -7.16 9.48 -13.26
C GLY A 120 -5.80 8.78 -13.12
N ALA A 121 -5.70 7.72 -12.31
CA ALA A 121 -4.48 6.93 -12.17
C ALA A 121 -4.11 6.21 -13.48
N VAL A 122 -5.08 5.70 -14.25
CA VAL A 122 -4.86 5.09 -15.57
C VAL A 122 -4.25 6.11 -16.54
N PHE A 123 -4.72 7.36 -16.56
CA PHE A 123 -4.14 8.43 -17.40
C PHE A 123 -2.67 8.73 -17.04
N VAL A 124 -2.30 8.67 -15.76
CA VAL A 124 -0.92 8.90 -15.32
C VAL A 124 -0.02 7.71 -15.63
N VAL A 125 -0.47 6.51 -15.29
CA VAL A 125 0.33 5.28 -15.37
C VAL A 125 0.45 4.77 -16.82
N LYS A 126 -0.59 4.96 -17.64
CA LYS A 126 -0.65 4.56 -19.05
C LYS A 126 -0.26 3.09 -19.24
N PRO A 127 -1.03 2.16 -18.69
CA PRO A 127 -0.73 0.75 -18.82
C PRO A 127 -0.66 0.33 -20.29
N SER A 128 0.24 -0.61 -20.63
CA SER A 128 0.32 -1.14 -21.98
C SER A 128 -0.88 -2.05 -22.27
N MET A 129 -1.32 -2.08 -23.53
CA MET A 129 -2.43 -2.95 -23.94
C MET A 129 -1.99 -4.39 -24.22
N ASN A 130 -0.68 -4.67 -24.15
CA ASN A 130 -0.08 -5.95 -24.51
C ASN A 130 0.33 -6.75 -23.27
N VAL A 131 -0.65 -7.10 -22.44
CA VAL A 131 -0.41 -7.74 -21.14
C VAL A 131 -0.60 -9.26 -21.26
N GLN A 132 0.41 -10.02 -20.82
CA GLN A 132 0.27 -11.47 -20.70
C GLN A 132 -0.77 -11.79 -19.62
N PHE A 133 -1.84 -12.49 -20.02
CA PHE A 133 -3.01 -12.76 -19.17
C PHE A 133 -2.64 -13.38 -17.80
N PHE A 134 -1.77 -14.39 -17.79
CA PHE A 134 -1.37 -15.07 -16.56
C PHE A 134 -0.68 -14.11 -15.56
N ASN A 135 0.28 -13.32 -16.05
CA ASN A 135 1.00 -12.36 -15.20
C ASN A 135 0.08 -11.24 -14.69
N ALA A 136 -0.87 -10.81 -15.53
CA ALA A 136 -1.89 -9.85 -15.13
C ALA A 136 -2.79 -10.38 -14.01
N MET A 137 -3.22 -11.64 -14.12
CA MET A 137 -4.03 -12.28 -13.06
C MET A 137 -3.29 -12.34 -11.73
N ILE A 138 -1.97 -12.63 -11.72
CA ILE A 138 -1.17 -12.57 -10.49
C ILE A 138 -1.13 -11.13 -9.94
N GLY A 139 -0.99 -10.13 -10.80
CA GLY A 139 -1.07 -8.73 -10.39
C GLY A 139 -2.41 -8.36 -9.75
N VAL A 140 -3.53 -8.84 -10.33
CA VAL A 140 -4.89 -8.66 -9.74
C VAL A 140 -4.99 -9.35 -8.37
N ILE A 141 -4.46 -10.57 -8.23
CA ILE A 141 -4.39 -11.27 -6.93
C ILE A 141 -3.57 -10.46 -5.93
N GLY A 142 -2.51 -9.78 -6.39
CA GLY A 142 -1.73 -8.83 -5.58
C GLY A 142 -2.59 -7.69 -5.03
N GLY A 143 -3.35 -7.03 -5.89
CA GLY A 143 -4.31 -5.98 -5.51
C GLY A 143 -5.42 -6.50 -4.58
N PHE A 144 -5.96 -7.69 -4.86
CA PHE A 144 -6.95 -8.35 -4.00
C PHE A 144 -6.39 -8.62 -2.60
N GLY A 145 -5.19 -9.21 -2.50
CA GLY A 145 -4.54 -9.49 -1.23
C GLY A 145 -4.33 -8.21 -0.40
N ALA A 146 -3.90 -7.12 -1.03
CA ALA A 146 -3.77 -5.82 -0.37
C ALA A 146 -5.13 -5.29 0.13
N GLY A 147 -6.18 -5.36 -0.68
CA GLY A 147 -7.53 -4.92 -0.31
C GLY A 147 -8.11 -5.72 0.87
N VAL A 148 -7.97 -7.05 0.84
CA VAL A 148 -8.37 -7.91 1.97
C VAL A 148 -7.58 -7.57 3.22
N ALA A 149 -6.26 -7.37 3.10
CA ALA A 149 -5.41 -7.01 4.22
C ALA A 149 -5.87 -5.70 4.89
N TYR A 150 -6.22 -4.67 4.12
CA TYR A 150 -6.75 -3.40 4.66
C TYR A 150 -8.10 -3.57 5.34
N THR A 151 -8.96 -4.44 4.83
CA THR A 151 -10.23 -4.80 5.50
C THR A 151 -9.97 -5.40 6.90
N PHE A 152 -8.98 -6.28 7.02
CA PHE A 152 -8.60 -6.82 8.33
C PHE A 152 -7.93 -5.78 9.24
N VAL A 153 -7.18 -4.81 8.70
CA VAL A 153 -6.71 -3.64 9.48
C VAL A 153 -7.89 -2.90 10.08
N ARG A 154 -8.94 -2.63 9.28
CA ARG A 154 -10.17 -2.00 9.76
C ARG A 154 -10.85 -2.82 10.85
N LYS A 155 -10.98 -4.13 10.66
CA LYS A 155 -11.57 -5.04 11.67
C LYS A 155 -10.80 -4.99 12.98
N LEU A 156 -9.48 -5.07 12.92
CA LEU A 156 -8.59 -4.99 14.08
C LEU A 156 -8.72 -3.63 14.80
N GLY A 157 -8.85 -2.54 14.05
CA GLY A 157 -9.12 -1.22 14.60
C GLY A 157 -10.43 -1.16 15.37
N LYS A 158 -11.51 -1.76 14.85
CA LYS A 158 -12.81 -1.88 15.56
C LYS A 158 -12.71 -2.74 16.82
N GLN A 159 -11.83 -3.73 16.85
CA GLN A 159 -11.53 -4.52 18.04
C GLN A 159 -10.62 -3.77 19.04
N GLY A 160 -10.16 -2.57 18.68
CA GLY A 160 -9.28 -1.74 19.48
C GLY A 160 -7.84 -2.26 19.52
N GLU A 161 -7.39 -3.00 18.50
CA GLU A 161 -6.01 -3.43 18.40
C GLU A 161 -5.11 -2.25 17.98
N ARG A 162 -3.90 -2.20 18.51
CA ARG A 162 -2.97 -1.09 18.31
C ARG A 162 -2.28 -1.17 16.95
N GLY A 163 -2.16 -0.01 16.28
CA GLY A 163 -1.51 0.08 14.96
C GLY A 163 -0.10 -0.50 14.93
N PRO A 164 0.81 -0.19 15.87
CA PRO A 164 2.15 -0.79 15.92
C PRO A 164 2.15 -2.32 16.02
N VAL A 165 1.20 -2.93 16.75
CA VAL A 165 1.04 -4.40 16.80
C VAL A 165 0.69 -4.96 15.43
N ILE A 166 -0.26 -4.33 14.73
CA ILE A 166 -0.68 -4.75 13.39
C ILE A 166 0.50 -4.67 12.41
N VAL A 167 1.29 -3.60 12.47
CA VAL A 167 2.46 -3.40 11.60
C VAL A 167 3.58 -4.39 11.97
N MET A 168 3.85 -4.61 13.26
CA MET A 168 4.85 -5.58 13.72
C MET A 168 4.52 -6.99 13.22
N CYS A 169 3.30 -7.47 13.47
CA CYS A 169 2.91 -8.83 13.07
C CYS A 169 3.02 -9.03 11.55
N PHE A 170 2.57 -8.06 10.76
CA PHE A 170 2.69 -8.12 9.31
C PHE A 170 4.15 -8.12 8.86
N SER A 171 4.97 -7.21 9.39
CA SER A 171 6.35 -7.06 8.93
C SER A 171 7.21 -8.27 9.33
N VAL A 172 7.04 -8.80 10.55
CA VAL A 172 7.71 -10.02 10.99
C VAL A 172 7.28 -11.22 10.16
N PHE A 173 5.97 -11.41 9.94
CA PHE A 173 5.46 -12.49 9.08
C PHE A 173 6.03 -12.40 7.66
N SER A 174 6.05 -11.20 7.07
CA SER A 174 6.62 -10.97 5.75
C SER A 174 8.12 -11.27 5.71
N CYS A 175 8.88 -10.91 6.75
CA CYS A 175 10.30 -11.26 6.85
C CYS A 175 10.51 -12.78 6.90
N ILE A 176 9.72 -13.50 7.71
CA ILE A 176 9.81 -14.96 7.81
C ILE A 176 9.54 -15.61 6.44
N VAL A 177 8.54 -15.15 5.71
CA VAL A 177 8.17 -15.71 4.40
C VAL A 177 9.21 -15.35 3.32
N THR A 178 9.80 -14.15 3.38
CA THR A 178 10.78 -13.71 2.35
C THR A 178 12.23 -14.13 2.67
N ALA A 179 12.57 -14.46 3.92
CA ALA A 179 13.91 -14.86 4.34
C ALA A 179 14.49 -16.05 3.54
N PRO A 180 13.76 -17.13 3.23
CA PRO A 180 14.31 -18.24 2.44
C PRO A 180 14.84 -17.81 1.07
N PHE A 181 14.25 -16.80 0.45
CA PHE A 181 14.68 -16.30 -0.86
C PHE A 181 16.01 -15.54 -0.80
N LEU A 182 16.43 -15.06 0.40
CA LEU A 182 17.78 -14.48 0.58
C LEU A 182 18.86 -15.54 0.49
N PHE A 183 18.59 -16.73 1.01
CA PHE A 183 19.54 -17.85 0.93
C PHE A 183 19.61 -18.44 -0.50
N ALA A 184 18.52 -18.35 -1.25
CA ALA A 184 18.42 -18.92 -2.59
C ALA A 184 19.02 -18.04 -3.69
N GLY A 185 19.15 -16.71 -3.47
CA GLY A 185 19.55 -15.83 -4.60
C GLY A 185 19.83 -14.37 -4.20
N ALA A 186 20.29 -14.09 -2.99
CA ALA A 186 20.68 -12.72 -2.65
C ALA A 186 21.93 -12.27 -3.41
N LYS A 187 21.89 -11.05 -3.93
CA LYS A 187 23.07 -10.40 -4.52
C LYS A 187 23.83 -9.59 -3.45
N PRO A 188 25.16 -9.54 -3.51
CA PRO A 188 25.94 -8.63 -2.67
C PRO A 188 25.52 -7.18 -2.94
N MET A 189 25.46 -6.36 -1.88
CA MET A 189 25.01 -4.98 -1.95
C MET A 189 26.17 -4.00 -1.72
N SER A 190 26.20 -2.94 -2.51
CA SER A 190 27.06 -1.78 -2.23
C SER A 190 26.54 -1.00 -1.02
N ALA A 191 27.40 -0.19 -0.39
CA ALA A 191 27.01 0.69 0.71
C ALA A 191 25.86 1.65 0.31
N TYR A 192 25.89 2.16 -0.93
CA TYR A 192 24.83 2.99 -1.47
C TYR A 192 23.49 2.26 -1.52
N GLN A 193 23.45 1.02 -2.00
CA GLN A 193 22.25 0.20 -2.08
C GLN A 193 21.68 -0.11 -0.68
N ILE A 194 22.54 -0.37 0.29
CA ILE A 194 22.13 -0.58 1.69
C ILE A 194 21.45 0.69 2.23
N VAL A 195 22.06 1.86 2.05
CA VAL A 195 21.48 3.15 2.49
C VAL A 195 20.12 3.38 1.82
N MET A 196 20.00 3.17 0.50
CA MET A 196 18.73 3.32 -0.22
C MET A 196 17.65 2.37 0.31
N LEU A 197 18.00 1.11 0.62
CA LEU A 197 17.06 0.14 1.18
C LEU A 197 16.66 0.48 2.63
N LEU A 198 17.55 1.03 3.44
CA LEU A 198 17.22 1.51 4.78
C LEU A 198 16.26 2.72 4.71
N LEU A 199 16.51 3.67 3.81
CA LEU A 199 15.62 4.80 3.57
C LEU A 199 14.25 4.34 3.02
N ALA A 200 14.24 3.36 2.10
CA ALA A 200 13.03 2.73 1.62
C ALA A 200 12.22 2.07 2.76
N GLY A 201 12.92 1.38 3.67
CA GLY A 201 12.32 0.77 4.86
C GLY A 201 11.76 1.80 5.85
N ALA A 202 12.47 2.89 6.08
CA ALA A 202 11.99 3.99 6.93
C ALA A 202 10.73 4.66 6.32
N ALA A 203 10.75 4.95 5.02
CA ALA A 203 9.59 5.46 4.30
C ALA A 203 8.42 4.46 4.32
N ALA A 204 8.70 3.17 4.10
CA ALA A 204 7.69 2.11 4.20
C ALA A 204 7.05 2.06 5.59
N THR A 205 7.85 2.23 6.65
CA THR A 205 7.35 2.27 8.03
C THR A 205 6.38 3.43 8.23
N GLY A 206 6.76 4.64 7.82
CA GLY A 206 5.87 5.81 7.86
C GLY A 206 4.57 5.59 7.08
N GLY A 207 4.67 4.99 5.89
CA GLY A 207 3.52 4.60 5.07
C GLY A 207 2.63 3.58 5.76
N GLN A 208 3.19 2.49 6.27
CA GLN A 208 2.45 1.43 6.95
C GLN A 208 1.76 1.91 8.23
N LEU A 209 2.44 2.69 9.06
CA LEU A 209 1.84 3.26 10.26
C LEU A 209 0.71 4.24 9.91
N SER A 210 0.92 5.10 8.90
CA SER A 210 -0.08 6.07 8.46
C SER A 210 -1.32 5.39 7.88
N ILE A 211 -1.15 4.41 6.98
CA ILE A 211 -2.27 3.70 6.37
C ILE A 211 -3.00 2.82 7.39
N THR A 212 -2.27 2.17 8.29
CA THR A 212 -2.85 1.40 9.38
C THR A 212 -3.69 2.30 10.29
N LYS A 213 -3.16 3.48 10.69
CA LYS A 213 -3.90 4.46 11.47
C LYS A 213 -5.17 4.95 10.75
N ALA A 214 -5.11 5.15 9.44
CA ALA A 214 -6.28 5.55 8.66
C ALA A 214 -7.36 4.45 8.68
N TYR A 215 -7.01 3.23 8.27
CA TYR A 215 -7.98 2.12 8.21
C TYR A 215 -8.48 1.64 9.58
N THR A 216 -7.71 1.81 10.66
CA THR A 216 -8.24 1.53 12.01
C THR A 216 -9.32 2.54 12.43
N LYS A 217 -9.24 3.78 11.95
CA LYS A 217 -10.15 4.85 12.36
C LYS A 217 -11.37 5.02 11.46
N ALA A 218 -11.20 4.84 10.15
CA ALA A 218 -12.25 5.09 9.16
C ALA A 218 -12.46 3.90 8.20
N PRO A 219 -13.67 3.75 7.62
CA PRO A 219 -13.96 2.66 6.68
C PRO A 219 -13.25 2.86 5.34
N ALA A 220 -13.05 1.75 4.60
CA ALA A 220 -12.38 1.74 3.30
C ALA A 220 -13.02 2.73 2.30
N LYS A 221 -14.34 2.84 2.30
CA LYS A 221 -15.11 3.75 1.43
C LYS A 221 -14.77 5.24 1.60
N GLU A 222 -14.24 5.64 2.75
CA GLU A 222 -13.81 7.03 3.01
C GLU A 222 -12.35 7.26 2.64
N ILE A 223 -11.51 6.23 2.79
CA ILE A 223 -10.06 6.35 2.65
C ILE A 223 -9.60 6.07 1.22
N SER A 224 -10.25 5.12 0.54
CA SER A 224 -9.77 4.52 -0.69
C SER A 224 -9.44 5.51 -1.80
N VAL A 225 -10.19 6.61 -1.93
CA VAL A 225 -9.90 7.64 -2.94
C VAL A 225 -8.56 8.33 -2.70
N PHE A 226 -8.15 8.48 -1.43
CA PHE A 226 -6.90 9.14 -1.07
C PHE A 226 -5.66 8.28 -1.32
N ASP A 227 -5.80 6.96 -1.47
CA ASP A 227 -4.69 6.06 -1.79
C ASP A 227 -4.10 6.34 -3.19
N TYR A 228 -4.90 6.94 -4.08
CA TYR A 228 -4.43 7.36 -5.41
C TYR A 228 -3.50 8.58 -5.35
N SER A 229 -3.47 9.35 -4.26
CA SER A 229 -2.52 10.45 -4.07
C SER A 229 -1.05 9.99 -4.15
N GLN A 230 -0.76 8.73 -3.89
CA GLN A 230 0.56 8.16 -4.09
C GLN A 230 1.05 8.32 -5.53
N VAL A 231 0.17 8.22 -6.52
CA VAL A 231 0.53 8.37 -7.94
C VAL A 231 1.00 9.79 -8.22
N VAL A 232 0.33 10.79 -7.64
CA VAL A 232 0.70 12.21 -7.77
C VAL A 232 2.05 12.49 -7.12
N PHE A 233 2.26 11.98 -5.88
CA PHE A 233 3.55 12.16 -5.19
C PHE A 233 4.70 11.42 -5.90
N ALA A 234 4.45 10.23 -6.45
CA ALA A 234 5.47 9.50 -7.22
C ALA A 234 5.88 10.27 -8.47
N ALA A 235 4.93 10.89 -9.16
CA ALA A 235 5.20 11.72 -10.31
C ALA A 235 5.98 12.99 -9.94
N LEU A 236 5.64 13.63 -8.83
CA LEU A 236 6.37 14.81 -8.33
C LEU A 236 7.83 14.45 -8.01
N LEU A 237 8.07 13.32 -7.34
CA LEU A 237 9.43 12.84 -7.08
C LEU A 237 10.18 12.51 -8.38
N GLY A 238 9.48 11.89 -9.35
CA GLY A 238 10.03 11.61 -10.67
C GLY A 238 10.44 12.88 -11.42
N PHE A 239 9.62 13.92 -11.36
CA PHE A 239 9.92 15.23 -11.97
C PHE A 239 11.12 15.90 -11.31
N VAL A 240 11.13 16.02 -9.97
CA VAL A 240 12.15 16.76 -9.25
C VAL A 240 13.51 16.06 -9.28
N PHE A 241 13.56 14.75 -9.09
CA PHE A 241 14.81 14.00 -8.90
C PHE A 241 15.26 13.19 -10.12
N LEU A 242 14.34 12.81 -11.00
CA LEU A 242 14.62 11.95 -12.15
C LEU A 242 14.43 12.70 -13.50
N GLN A 243 14.12 13.99 -13.45
CA GLN A 243 13.89 14.84 -14.64
C GLN A 243 12.79 14.29 -15.58
N GLN A 244 11.84 13.54 -15.02
CA GLN A 244 10.72 12.98 -15.76
C GLN A 244 9.63 14.04 -15.92
N ILE A 245 9.56 14.66 -17.11
CA ILE A 245 8.55 15.66 -17.41
C ILE A 245 7.21 14.98 -17.68
N PRO A 246 6.16 15.28 -16.89
CA PRO A 246 4.83 14.72 -17.14
C PRO A 246 4.27 15.29 -18.47
N ASP A 247 3.69 14.42 -19.26
CA ASP A 247 2.98 14.84 -20.46
C ASP A 247 1.55 15.33 -20.14
N TYR A 248 0.84 15.79 -21.16
CA TYR A 248 -0.49 16.36 -21.01
C TYR A 248 -1.52 15.39 -20.43
N LEU A 249 -1.45 14.09 -20.76
CA LEU A 249 -2.35 13.07 -20.22
C LEU A 249 -2.11 12.86 -18.73
N SER A 250 -0.84 12.86 -18.31
CA SER A 250 -0.48 12.77 -16.89
C SER A 250 -1.01 13.97 -16.10
N VAL A 251 -0.94 15.17 -16.65
CA VAL A 251 -1.50 16.38 -16.02
C VAL A 251 -3.02 16.26 -15.85
N ILE A 252 -3.74 15.81 -16.88
CA ILE A 252 -5.18 15.52 -16.79
C ILE A 252 -5.45 14.51 -15.68
N GLY A 253 -4.69 13.41 -15.63
CA GLY A 253 -4.82 12.40 -14.59
C GLY A 253 -4.63 12.95 -13.16
N TYR A 254 -3.65 13.85 -12.95
CA TYR A 254 -3.46 14.50 -11.64
C TYR A 254 -4.64 15.37 -11.26
N VAL A 255 -5.17 16.16 -12.19
CA VAL A 255 -6.35 16.99 -11.95
C VAL A 255 -7.55 16.12 -11.54
N ILE A 256 -7.78 14.99 -12.23
CA ILE A 256 -8.85 14.04 -11.90
C ILE A 256 -8.66 13.45 -10.49
N ILE A 257 -7.45 12.99 -10.14
CA ILE A 257 -7.15 12.40 -8.83
C ILE A 257 -7.37 13.43 -7.72
N ILE A 258 -6.80 14.63 -7.87
CA ILE A 258 -6.88 15.70 -6.86
C ILE A 258 -8.34 16.17 -6.74
N GLY A 259 -9.02 16.38 -7.87
CA GLY A 259 -10.43 16.78 -7.90
C GLY A 259 -11.35 15.77 -7.20
N SER A 260 -11.14 14.47 -7.46
CA SER A 260 -11.87 13.40 -6.79
C SER A 260 -11.64 13.37 -5.27
N ALA A 261 -10.39 13.60 -4.84
CA ALA A 261 -10.05 13.65 -3.43
C ALA A 261 -10.68 14.85 -2.72
N ILE A 262 -10.65 16.04 -3.33
CA ILE A 262 -11.26 17.27 -2.79
C ILE A 262 -12.79 17.10 -2.73
N PHE A 263 -13.40 16.57 -3.83
CA PHE A 263 -14.84 16.32 -3.85
C PHE A 263 -15.26 15.35 -2.73
N LYS A 264 -14.52 14.24 -2.56
CA LYS A 264 -14.79 13.27 -1.50
C LYS A 264 -14.65 13.87 -0.11
N TRP A 265 -13.63 14.70 0.10
CA TRP A 265 -13.43 15.38 1.38
C TRP A 265 -14.61 16.31 1.69
N ASN A 266 -14.99 17.18 0.75
CA ASN A 266 -16.15 18.07 0.91
C ASN A 266 -17.47 17.29 1.12
N TYR A 267 -17.63 16.15 0.44
CA TYR A 267 -18.77 15.28 0.62
C TYR A 267 -18.83 14.73 2.06
N ASN A 268 -17.71 14.27 2.60
CA ASN A 268 -17.65 13.75 3.96
C ASN A 268 -17.99 14.85 4.99
N LEU A 269 -17.44 16.06 4.86
CA LEU A 269 -17.75 17.19 5.75
C LEU A 269 -19.25 17.49 5.78
N ARG A 270 -19.90 17.58 4.61
CA ARG A 270 -21.35 17.83 4.53
C ARG A 270 -22.20 16.69 5.09
N TYR A 271 -21.66 15.47 5.15
CA TYR A 271 -22.37 14.32 5.71
C TYR A 271 -22.27 14.27 7.23
N GLU A 272 -21.12 14.67 7.79
CA GLU A 272 -20.92 14.82 9.24
C GLU A 272 -21.78 15.95 9.84
N GLU A 273 -22.02 17.05 9.10
CA GLU A 273 -22.90 18.14 9.54
C GLU A 273 -24.40 17.77 9.56
N LYS A 274 -24.80 16.64 8.97
CA LYS A 274 -26.20 16.19 8.89
C LYS A 274 -26.55 15.06 9.86
N VAL A 275 -25.57 14.54 10.61
CA VAL A 275 -25.71 13.48 11.64
C VAL A 275 -25.45 14.06 13.00
#